data_8024d00ad935a6d91fccb09498081530
#
_entry.id   8024d00ad935a6d91fccb09498081530
#
_cell.length_a   1.000
_cell.length_b   1.000
_cell.length_c   1.000
_cell.angle_alpha   90.00
_cell.angle_beta   90.00
_cell.angle_gamma   90.00
#
_symmetry.space_group_name_H-M   'P 1'
#
loop_
_entity.id
_entity.type
_entity.pdbx_description
1 polymer ?
#
loop_
_entity_poly.entity_id
_entity_poly.type
_entity_poly.pdbx_seq_one_letter_code
_entity_poly.pdbx_strand_id
1 'polypeptide(L)'
;MKEIFDFNSNIKKNLLYLFIGGAILTIIGLYQVINSGHGHEEVSEAVGAYSSGDGHSEFHWYHRLYSNLWINVVYFLGISISAIFFVAIQYVSQAGWSSGILRVPLAIGRWLLPGSVLMLVVFAITNHDVFHWTHEYLYDKSDPRYDYVIDGKKAYLNLPFFLGRMVFFLGIWYLFYALILKHVAREDKLGGTESWQKLFTISTVFVVFYAFTQSVAAWDWVLSIDTHWFSTMFGWYVFASWWVSALALITYIIIILRDNGYLTFVNHSVLHDLGKYVFAFSVFWTYIW
;
A
#
# COMPACT_ATOMS: atom_id res chain seq x y z
N MET A 1 5.42 -26.07 -20.72
CA MET A 1 5.31 -25.00 -21.74
C MET A 1 5.43 -23.66 -21.04
N LYS A 2 6.39 -22.78 -21.36
CA LYS A 2 6.42 -21.43 -20.80
C LYS A 2 5.38 -20.61 -21.56
N GLU A 3 4.22 -20.41 -20.99
CA GLU A 3 3.25 -19.47 -21.51
C GLU A 3 3.80 -18.05 -21.27
N ILE A 4 4.36 -17.45 -22.31
CA ILE A 4 4.74 -16.04 -22.29
C ILE A 4 3.48 -15.26 -22.66
N PHE A 5 3.04 -14.39 -21.75
CA PHE A 5 1.93 -13.48 -22.02
C PHE A 5 2.32 -12.52 -23.14
N ASP A 6 1.70 -12.68 -24.29
CA ASP A 6 1.87 -11.74 -25.39
C ASP A 6 0.81 -10.64 -25.28
N PHE A 7 1.27 -9.41 -25.06
CA PHE A 7 0.40 -8.23 -25.01
C PHE A 7 -0.20 -7.99 -26.40
N ASN A 8 -1.40 -8.52 -26.62
CA ASN A 8 -2.18 -8.21 -27.83
C ASN A 8 -2.29 -6.68 -27.99
N SER A 9 -2.29 -6.23 -29.26
CA SER A 9 -2.38 -4.79 -29.61
C SER A 9 -3.58 -4.09 -28.97
N ASN A 10 -4.70 -4.81 -28.78
CA ASN A 10 -5.90 -4.30 -28.12
C ASN A 10 -5.70 -4.04 -26.62
N ILE A 11 -5.00 -4.94 -25.91
CA ILE A 11 -4.69 -4.75 -24.49
C ILE A 11 -3.75 -3.56 -24.32
N LYS A 12 -2.72 -3.44 -25.16
CA LYS A 12 -1.80 -2.27 -25.15
C LYS A 12 -2.56 -0.95 -25.37
N LYS A 13 -3.49 -0.92 -26.34
CA LYS A 13 -4.33 0.24 -26.61
C LYS A 13 -5.24 0.60 -25.43
N ASN A 14 -5.89 -0.40 -24.82
CA ASN A 14 -6.77 -0.18 -23.67
C ASN A 14 -5.99 0.35 -22.47
N LEU A 15 -4.81 -0.19 -22.19
CA LEU A 15 -3.93 0.32 -21.12
C LEU A 15 -3.46 1.76 -21.43
N LEU A 16 -3.13 2.04 -22.68
CA LEU A 16 -2.76 3.40 -23.09
C LEU A 16 -3.93 4.37 -22.93
N TYR A 17 -5.15 3.99 -23.31
CA TYR A 17 -6.35 4.82 -23.12
C TYR A 17 -6.64 5.07 -21.63
N LEU A 18 -6.48 4.06 -20.77
CA LEU A 18 -6.62 4.22 -19.33
C LEU A 18 -5.56 5.17 -18.76
N PHE A 19 -4.31 5.05 -19.22
CA PHE A 19 -3.24 5.95 -18.80
C PHE A 19 -3.50 7.39 -19.25
N ILE A 20 -3.86 7.60 -20.52
CA ILE A 20 -4.18 8.93 -21.08
C ILE A 20 -5.40 9.51 -20.36
N GLY A 21 -6.45 8.73 -20.17
CA GLY A 21 -7.65 9.15 -19.43
C GLY A 21 -7.33 9.56 -17.98
N GLY A 22 -6.51 8.78 -17.28
CA GLY A 22 -6.02 9.12 -15.94
C GLY A 22 -5.20 10.41 -15.93
N ALA A 23 -4.29 10.59 -16.88
CA ALA A 23 -3.50 11.81 -17.01
C ALA A 23 -4.37 13.05 -17.28
N ILE A 24 -5.37 12.95 -18.18
CA ILE A 24 -6.31 14.02 -18.47
C ILE A 24 -7.12 14.39 -17.21
N LEU A 25 -7.65 13.39 -16.49
CA LEU A 25 -8.40 13.62 -15.25
C LEU A 25 -7.53 14.28 -14.17
N THR A 26 -6.25 13.89 -14.08
CA THR A 26 -5.30 14.53 -13.16
C THR A 26 -5.07 15.99 -13.51
N ILE A 27 -4.88 16.31 -14.80
CA ILE A 27 -4.70 17.69 -15.28
C ILE A 27 -5.95 18.53 -15.02
N ILE A 28 -7.14 17.98 -15.29
CA ILE A 28 -8.42 18.67 -15.03
C ILE A 28 -8.58 18.91 -13.51
N GLY A 29 -8.29 17.91 -12.69
CA GLY A 29 -8.35 18.05 -11.23
C GLY A 29 -7.38 19.10 -10.70
N LEU A 30 -6.14 19.13 -11.21
CA LEU A 30 -5.16 20.18 -10.87
C LEU A 30 -5.66 21.57 -11.28
N TYR A 31 -6.17 21.71 -12.48
CA TYR A 31 -6.73 22.98 -12.97
C TYR A 31 -7.89 23.48 -12.11
N GLN A 32 -8.81 22.56 -11.73
CA GLN A 32 -9.91 22.90 -10.82
C GLN A 32 -9.42 23.34 -9.44
N VAL A 33 -8.46 22.60 -8.85
CA VAL A 33 -7.91 22.92 -7.53
C VAL A 33 -7.16 24.27 -7.53
N ILE A 34 -6.41 24.58 -8.59
CA ILE A 34 -5.71 25.87 -8.73
C ILE A 34 -6.70 27.01 -8.84
N ASN A 35 -7.77 26.84 -9.65
CA ASN A 35 -8.76 27.91 -9.88
C ASN A 35 -9.78 28.06 -8.76
N SER A 36 -10.09 27.01 -7.99
CA SER A 36 -11.01 27.09 -6.85
C SER A 36 -10.39 27.72 -5.61
N GLY A 37 -9.08 27.98 -5.61
CA GLY A 37 -8.38 28.67 -4.53
C GLY A 37 -8.87 30.12 -4.27
N HIS A 38 -9.75 30.66 -5.09
CA HIS A 38 -10.36 31.99 -4.90
C HIS A 38 -11.79 31.95 -4.35
N GLY A 39 -12.37 30.76 -4.07
CA GLY A 39 -13.76 30.62 -3.62
C GLY A 39 -13.94 30.05 -2.21
N HIS A 40 -12.88 29.94 -1.41
CA HIS A 40 -12.93 29.19 -0.14
C HIS A 40 -13.13 30.04 1.14
N GLU A 41 -13.51 31.30 1.04
CA GLU A 41 -13.91 32.08 2.25
C GLU A 41 -15.16 31.47 2.90
N GLU A 42 -16.15 30.98 2.13
CA GLU A 42 -17.40 30.43 2.68
C GLU A 42 -17.27 29.03 3.31
N VAL A 43 -16.33 28.18 2.84
CA VAL A 43 -16.14 26.83 3.40
C VAL A 43 -15.26 26.85 4.64
N SER A 44 -14.39 27.85 4.76
CA SER A 44 -13.54 28.09 5.94
C SER A 44 -14.37 28.39 7.19
N GLU A 45 -15.50 29.11 7.07
CA GLU A 45 -16.39 29.38 8.22
C GLU A 45 -17.11 28.11 8.72
N ALA A 46 -17.49 27.18 7.84
CA ALA A 46 -18.19 25.95 8.25
C ALA A 46 -17.22 24.91 8.87
N VAL A 47 -15.95 24.87 8.45
CA VAL A 47 -14.92 23.97 9.00
C VAL A 47 -14.21 24.62 10.21
N GLY A 48 -14.14 25.93 10.28
CA GLY A 48 -13.55 26.69 11.38
C GLY A 48 -14.29 26.57 12.71
N ALA A 49 -15.54 26.13 12.70
CA ALA A 49 -16.33 25.88 13.92
C ALA A 49 -15.84 24.64 14.71
N TYR A 50 -15.06 23.76 14.11
CA TYR A 50 -14.47 22.57 14.77
C TYR A 50 -12.99 22.70 15.11
N SER A 51 -12.34 23.80 14.71
CA SER A 51 -10.92 24.07 14.96
C SER A 51 -10.75 25.34 15.76
N SER A 52 -11.23 25.35 16.99
CA SER A 52 -10.91 26.40 17.95
C SER A 52 -9.53 26.12 18.55
N GLY A 53 -8.46 26.59 17.91
CA GLY A 53 -7.13 26.53 18.52
C GLY A 53 -5.94 26.85 17.64
N ASP A 54 -6.00 26.63 16.35
CA ASP A 54 -4.79 26.76 15.52
C ASP A 54 -4.85 27.96 14.58
N GLY A 55 -3.81 28.81 14.68
CA GLY A 55 -3.60 29.93 13.78
C GLY A 55 -3.66 29.49 12.33
N HIS A 56 -4.48 30.18 11.53
CA HIS A 56 -4.77 29.92 10.14
C HIS A 56 -3.50 29.64 9.33
N SER A 57 -3.16 28.36 9.12
CA SER A 57 -2.27 28.00 8.02
C SER A 57 -3.06 28.19 6.74
N GLU A 58 -2.66 29.15 5.89
CA GLU A 58 -3.29 29.33 4.58
C GLU A 58 -3.34 28.00 3.85
N PHE A 59 -4.55 27.55 3.53
CA PHE A 59 -4.75 26.26 2.84
C PHE A 59 -4.35 26.42 1.38
N HIS A 60 -3.16 25.94 1.04
CA HIS A 60 -2.65 25.97 -0.32
C HIS A 60 -3.15 24.76 -1.12
N TRP A 61 -3.42 24.96 -2.42
CA TRP A 61 -3.88 23.91 -3.34
C TRP A 61 -2.97 22.68 -3.39
N TYR A 62 -1.66 22.84 -3.20
CA TYR A 62 -0.70 21.74 -3.23
C TYR A 62 -0.83 20.78 -2.03
N HIS A 63 -1.40 21.19 -0.89
CA HIS A 63 -1.64 20.28 0.24
C HIS A 63 -2.56 19.12 -0.15
N ARG A 64 -3.61 19.39 -0.97
CA ARG A 64 -4.49 18.34 -1.51
C ARG A 64 -3.74 17.41 -2.46
N LEU A 65 -2.87 17.95 -3.30
CA LEU A 65 -2.05 17.15 -4.22
C LEU A 65 -1.11 16.24 -3.44
N TYR A 66 -0.40 16.77 -2.45
CA TYR A 66 0.57 16.01 -1.66
C TYR A 66 -0.09 14.90 -0.85
N SER A 67 -1.21 15.18 -0.20
CA SER A 67 -2.00 14.17 0.53
C SER A 67 -2.49 13.06 -0.40
N ASN A 68 -3.00 13.41 -1.59
CA ASN A 68 -3.42 12.42 -2.58
C ASN A 68 -2.25 11.58 -3.12
N LEU A 69 -1.09 12.19 -3.39
CA LEU A 69 0.10 11.45 -3.81
C LEU A 69 0.54 10.46 -2.72
N TRP A 70 0.59 10.91 -1.46
CA TRP A 70 0.96 10.07 -0.34
C TRP A 70 0.00 8.88 -0.17
N ILE A 71 -1.31 9.12 -0.14
CA ILE A 71 -2.34 8.08 0.00
C ILE A 71 -2.22 7.04 -1.12
N ASN A 72 -2.09 7.49 -2.37
CA ASN A 72 -1.99 6.57 -3.51
C ASN A 72 -0.72 5.72 -3.45
N VAL A 73 0.42 6.31 -3.13
CA VAL A 73 1.69 5.56 -3.03
C VAL A 73 1.61 4.50 -1.93
N VAL A 74 1.14 4.87 -0.74
CA VAL A 74 0.95 3.95 0.38
C VAL A 74 -0.03 2.83 0.02
N TYR A 75 -1.14 3.16 -0.65
CA TYR A 75 -2.16 2.19 -1.04
C TYR A 75 -1.65 1.16 -2.05
N PHE A 76 -1.04 1.60 -3.16
CA PHE A 76 -0.52 0.68 -4.17
C PHE A 76 0.67 -0.14 -3.68
N LEU A 77 1.47 0.41 -2.77
CA LEU A 77 2.54 -0.33 -2.12
C LEU A 77 1.97 -1.38 -1.17
N GLY A 78 0.90 -1.04 -0.45
CA GLY A 78 0.14 -1.97 0.39
C GLY A 78 -0.45 -3.15 -0.38
N ILE A 79 -0.99 -2.91 -1.57
CA ILE A 79 -1.47 -3.98 -2.48
C ILE A 79 -0.30 -4.89 -2.89
N SER A 80 0.85 -4.31 -3.23
CA SER A 80 2.01 -5.08 -3.68
C SER A 80 2.55 -6.00 -2.58
N ILE A 81 2.73 -5.48 -1.36
CA ILE A 81 3.22 -6.30 -0.24
C ILE A 81 2.19 -7.34 0.20
N SER A 82 0.90 -7.04 0.13
CA SER A 82 -0.18 -7.99 0.42
C SER A 82 -0.24 -9.11 -0.62
N ALA A 83 0.07 -8.84 -1.87
CA ALA A 83 0.19 -9.89 -2.89
C ALA A 83 1.36 -10.86 -2.60
N ILE A 84 2.49 -10.34 -2.09
CA ILE A 84 3.62 -11.17 -1.62
C ILE A 84 3.21 -11.97 -0.38
N PHE A 85 2.48 -11.35 0.54
CA PHE A 85 1.94 -12.01 1.72
C PHE A 85 0.97 -13.14 1.35
N PHE A 86 0.16 -12.97 0.28
CA PHE A 86 -0.67 -14.05 -0.25
C PHE A 86 0.18 -15.27 -0.61
N VAL A 87 1.28 -15.08 -1.35
CA VAL A 87 2.19 -16.17 -1.71
C VAL A 87 2.77 -16.83 -0.47
N ALA A 88 3.24 -16.05 0.48
CA ALA A 88 3.82 -16.57 1.71
C ALA A 88 2.82 -17.42 2.52
N ILE A 89 1.59 -16.96 2.69
CA ILE A 89 0.53 -17.70 3.38
C ILE A 89 0.23 -19.03 2.67
N GLN A 90 0.24 -19.08 1.33
CA GLN A 90 0.00 -20.33 0.61
C GLN A 90 1.11 -21.36 0.87
N TYR A 91 2.37 -20.94 0.95
CA TYR A 91 3.48 -21.84 1.32
C TYR A 91 3.40 -22.28 2.79
N VAL A 92 3.08 -21.37 3.72
CA VAL A 92 2.95 -21.67 5.15
C VAL A 92 1.79 -22.63 5.42
N SER A 93 0.66 -22.44 4.75
CA SER A 93 -0.52 -23.31 4.89
C SER A 93 -0.43 -24.58 4.03
N GLN A 94 0.63 -24.74 3.24
CA GLN A 94 0.82 -25.88 2.32
C GLN A 94 -0.36 -26.05 1.35
N ALA A 95 -0.90 -24.94 0.88
CA ALA A 95 -2.12 -24.86 0.09
C ALA A 95 -1.87 -25.26 -1.38
N GLY A 96 -2.09 -26.50 -1.72
CA GLY A 96 -1.89 -27.03 -3.08
C GLY A 96 -2.85 -26.44 -4.14
N TRP A 97 -4.05 -25.98 -3.74
CA TRP A 97 -5.05 -25.43 -4.66
C TRP A 97 -4.58 -24.18 -5.41
N SER A 98 -3.72 -23.39 -4.78
CA SER A 98 -3.24 -22.10 -5.30
C SER A 98 -1.96 -22.21 -6.14
N SER A 99 -1.34 -23.39 -6.23
CA SER A 99 -0.03 -23.56 -6.87
C SER A 99 0.05 -23.01 -8.29
N GLY A 100 -1.02 -23.17 -9.07
CA GLY A 100 -1.11 -22.67 -10.44
C GLY A 100 -1.21 -21.16 -10.59
N ILE A 101 -1.64 -20.45 -9.55
CA ILE A 101 -1.88 -19.01 -9.64
C ILE A 101 -0.81 -18.14 -8.95
N LEU A 102 0.14 -18.72 -8.23
CA LEU A 102 1.15 -17.99 -7.43
C LEU A 102 2.02 -17.02 -8.23
N ARG A 103 2.11 -17.21 -9.56
CA ARG A 103 2.88 -16.31 -10.44
C ARG A 103 2.22 -14.94 -10.58
N VAL A 104 0.90 -14.86 -10.49
CA VAL A 104 0.17 -13.58 -10.61
C VAL A 104 0.48 -12.66 -9.42
N PRO A 105 0.30 -13.07 -8.15
CA PRO A 105 0.66 -12.21 -7.03
C PRO A 105 2.17 -11.91 -6.97
N LEU A 106 3.06 -12.81 -7.39
CA LEU A 106 4.50 -12.51 -7.51
C LEU A 106 4.78 -11.43 -8.56
N ALA A 107 4.02 -11.39 -9.65
CA ALA A 107 4.14 -10.33 -10.65
C ALA A 107 3.67 -8.98 -10.11
N ILE A 108 2.58 -8.93 -9.34
CA ILE A 108 2.12 -7.73 -8.64
C ILE A 108 3.18 -7.25 -7.64
N GLY A 109 3.84 -8.18 -6.94
CA GLY A 109 4.93 -7.90 -6.02
C GLY A 109 6.12 -7.15 -6.63
N ARG A 110 6.29 -7.17 -7.96
CA ARG A 110 7.36 -6.39 -8.64
C ARG A 110 7.22 -4.88 -8.44
N TRP A 111 6.02 -4.40 -8.18
CA TRP A 111 5.79 -2.99 -7.87
C TRP A 111 6.45 -2.56 -6.55
N LEU A 112 6.77 -3.49 -5.65
CA LEU A 112 7.34 -3.16 -4.34
C LEU A 112 8.60 -2.29 -4.44
N LEU A 113 9.55 -2.60 -5.33
CA LEU A 113 10.78 -1.82 -5.47
C LEU A 113 10.53 -0.41 -6.04
N PRO A 114 9.93 -0.25 -7.24
CA PRO A 114 9.67 1.09 -7.77
C PRO A 114 8.70 1.90 -6.89
N GLY A 115 7.71 1.26 -6.28
CA GLY A 115 6.80 1.89 -5.32
C GLY A 115 7.51 2.36 -4.06
N SER A 116 8.49 1.60 -3.54
CA SER A 116 9.32 2.00 -2.40
C SER A 116 10.17 3.23 -2.71
N VAL A 117 10.81 3.26 -3.87
CA VAL A 117 11.59 4.44 -4.32
C VAL A 117 10.68 5.65 -4.48
N LEU A 118 9.52 5.47 -5.12
CA LEU A 118 8.53 6.53 -5.27
C LEU A 118 8.04 7.06 -3.91
N MET A 119 7.79 6.17 -2.94
CA MET A 119 7.38 6.54 -1.59
C MET A 119 8.42 7.41 -0.89
N LEU A 120 9.71 7.05 -0.98
CA LEU A 120 10.79 7.84 -0.40
C LEU A 120 10.91 9.22 -1.06
N VAL A 121 10.74 9.29 -2.39
CA VAL A 121 10.76 10.57 -3.14
C VAL A 121 9.56 11.44 -2.74
N VAL A 122 8.35 10.88 -2.72
CA VAL A 122 7.16 11.61 -2.29
C VAL A 122 7.30 12.07 -0.86
N PHE A 123 7.76 11.22 0.06
CA PHE A 123 8.02 11.62 1.45
C PHE A 123 9.01 12.79 1.54
N ALA A 124 10.12 12.74 0.82
CA ALA A 124 11.13 13.80 0.84
C ALA A 124 10.56 15.16 0.39
N ILE A 125 9.58 15.16 -0.52
CA ILE A 125 8.94 16.37 -1.04
C ILE A 125 7.81 16.85 -0.12
N THR A 126 7.03 15.93 0.46
CA THR A 126 5.74 16.23 1.07
C THR A 126 5.71 16.13 2.60
N ASN A 127 6.81 15.72 3.24
CA ASN A 127 6.79 15.41 4.68
C ASN A 127 6.34 16.59 5.55
N HIS A 128 6.70 17.82 5.22
CA HIS A 128 6.32 19.00 5.97
C HIS A 128 4.83 19.34 5.86
N ASP A 129 4.23 19.07 4.71
CA ASP A 129 2.82 19.39 4.45
C ASP A 129 1.87 18.27 4.85
N VAL A 130 2.33 17.01 4.81
CA VAL A 130 1.51 15.85 5.14
C VAL A 130 1.60 15.49 6.62
N PHE A 131 2.78 15.64 7.22
CA PHE A 131 3.03 15.23 8.61
C PHE A 131 3.22 16.45 9.51
N HIS A 132 2.15 16.84 10.19
CA HIS A 132 2.14 18.04 11.06
C HIS A 132 3.24 18.02 12.13
N TRP A 133 3.56 16.85 12.69
CA TRP A 133 4.60 16.68 13.71
C TRP A 133 6.03 17.03 13.27
N THR A 134 6.26 17.32 11.99
CA THR A 134 7.58 17.71 11.47
C THR A 134 7.92 19.18 11.74
N HIS A 135 6.97 19.98 12.20
CA HIS A 135 7.15 21.41 12.44
C HIS A 135 7.82 21.69 13.79
N GLU A 136 8.88 22.50 13.79
CA GLU A 136 9.70 22.79 14.99
C GLU A 136 8.94 23.57 16.05
N TYR A 137 8.03 24.46 15.67
CA TYR A 137 7.26 25.28 16.61
C TYR A 137 6.39 24.47 17.57
N LEU A 138 6.03 23.25 17.23
CA LEU A 138 5.23 22.36 18.07
C LEU A 138 5.99 21.85 19.32
N TYR A 139 7.30 21.97 19.31
CA TYR A 139 8.19 21.53 20.39
C TYR A 139 8.74 22.68 21.24
N ASP A 140 8.50 23.95 20.84
CA ASP A 140 8.94 25.11 21.58
C ASP A 140 7.87 25.56 22.60
N LYS A 141 8.16 25.38 23.88
CA LYS A 141 7.25 25.75 24.99
C LYS A 141 6.96 27.24 25.07
N SER A 142 7.73 28.09 24.40
CA SER A 142 7.52 29.55 24.34
C SER A 142 6.61 29.97 23.18
N ASP A 143 6.40 29.11 22.18
CA ASP A 143 5.50 29.35 21.03
C ASP A 143 4.03 29.11 21.45
N PRO A 144 3.10 30.03 21.10
CA PRO A 144 1.65 29.83 21.35
C PRO A 144 1.07 28.56 20.74
N ARG A 145 1.73 27.98 19.72
CA ARG A 145 1.32 26.76 19.01
C ARG A 145 1.98 25.51 19.57
N TYR A 146 2.63 25.58 20.73
CA TYR A 146 3.22 24.42 21.39
C TYR A 146 2.20 23.32 21.63
N ASP A 147 2.54 22.08 21.26
CA ASP A 147 1.68 20.92 21.43
C ASP A 147 2.32 19.88 22.37
N TYR A 148 1.75 19.79 23.55
CA TYR A 148 2.18 18.86 24.59
C TYR A 148 2.09 17.39 24.16
N VAL A 149 1.07 17.00 23.34
CA VAL A 149 0.87 15.62 22.91
C VAL A 149 1.95 15.22 21.89
N ILE A 150 2.27 16.11 20.98
CA ILE A 150 3.31 15.90 19.97
C ILE A 150 4.70 15.89 20.62
N ASP A 151 4.97 16.82 21.53
CA ASP A 151 6.25 16.86 22.27
C ASP A 151 6.48 15.57 23.06
N GLY A 152 5.44 15.01 23.68
CA GLY A 152 5.49 13.73 24.37
C GLY A 152 5.84 12.54 23.46
N LYS A 153 5.59 12.65 22.14
CA LYS A 153 5.89 11.63 21.12
C LYS A 153 7.22 11.84 20.40
N LYS A 154 7.96 12.91 20.70
CA LYS A 154 9.22 13.30 20.03
C LYS A 154 10.27 12.21 19.94
N ALA A 155 10.35 11.34 20.95
CA ALA A 155 11.29 10.21 20.94
C ALA A 155 11.00 9.21 19.81
N TYR A 156 9.73 9.06 19.42
CA TYR A 156 9.28 8.14 18.39
C TYR A 156 9.03 8.85 17.05
N LEU A 157 8.36 10.01 17.05
CA LEU A 157 8.06 10.83 15.89
C LEU A 157 9.14 11.89 15.70
N ASN A 158 10.24 11.51 15.10
CA ASN A 158 11.29 12.40 14.62
C ASN A 158 11.78 11.94 13.24
N LEU A 159 12.13 12.88 12.38
CA LEU A 159 12.48 12.61 10.98
C LEU A 159 13.53 11.51 10.79
N PRO A 160 14.70 11.53 11.49
CA PRO A 160 15.72 10.50 11.28
C PRO A 160 15.22 9.09 11.65
N PHE A 161 14.52 8.95 12.78
CA PHE A 161 14.04 7.65 13.22
C PHE A 161 12.84 7.16 12.39
N PHE A 162 11.95 8.06 11.98
CA PHE A 162 10.84 7.75 11.08
C PHE A 162 11.35 7.26 9.72
N LEU A 163 12.27 8.00 9.10
CA LEU A 163 12.88 7.61 7.82
C LEU A 163 13.67 6.30 7.95
N GLY A 164 14.40 6.13 9.05
CA GLY A 164 15.13 4.88 9.33
C GLY A 164 14.20 3.66 9.38
N ARG A 165 13.05 3.76 10.07
CA ARG A 165 12.03 2.70 10.10
C ARG A 165 11.43 2.46 8.72
N MET A 166 11.10 3.51 8.00
CA MET A 166 10.55 3.41 6.63
C MET A 166 11.50 2.65 5.71
N VAL A 167 12.76 3.05 5.64
CA VAL A 167 13.79 2.37 4.83
C VAL A 167 13.99 0.92 5.28
N PHE A 168 13.99 0.66 6.59
CA PHE A 168 14.13 -0.68 7.13
C PHE A 168 12.96 -1.58 6.73
N PHE A 169 11.70 -1.13 6.86
CA PHE A 169 10.54 -1.92 6.49
C PHE A 169 10.50 -2.21 4.98
N LEU A 170 10.69 -1.19 4.16
CA LEU A 170 10.72 -1.34 2.71
C LEU A 170 11.86 -2.27 2.27
N GLY A 171 13.04 -2.12 2.86
CA GLY A 171 14.22 -2.94 2.58
C GLY A 171 14.03 -4.41 2.96
N ILE A 172 13.49 -4.68 4.16
CA ILE A 172 13.28 -6.06 4.60
C ILE A 172 12.15 -6.73 3.82
N TRP A 173 11.08 -6.02 3.48
CA TRP A 173 10.00 -6.55 2.64
C TRP A 173 10.51 -6.91 1.24
N TYR A 174 11.34 -6.03 0.65
CA TYR A 174 11.96 -6.32 -0.64
C TYR A 174 12.95 -7.49 -0.57
N LEU A 175 13.72 -7.61 0.51
CA LEU A 175 14.61 -8.74 0.73
C LEU A 175 13.85 -10.07 0.73
N PHE A 176 12.76 -10.16 1.49
CA PHE A 176 11.94 -11.37 1.51
C PHE A 176 11.30 -11.66 0.16
N TYR A 177 10.80 -10.64 -0.53
CA TYR A 177 10.29 -10.79 -1.89
C TYR A 177 11.35 -11.36 -2.84
N ALA A 178 12.55 -10.82 -2.82
CA ALA A 178 13.67 -11.29 -3.66
C ALA A 178 14.06 -12.74 -3.34
N LEU A 179 14.08 -13.11 -2.05
CA LEU A 179 14.35 -14.47 -1.60
C LEU A 179 13.24 -15.44 -2.07
N ILE A 180 11.98 -15.09 -1.89
CA ILE A 180 10.84 -15.88 -2.36
C ILE A 180 10.93 -16.06 -3.88
N LEU A 181 11.12 -14.98 -4.63
CA LEU A 181 11.21 -15.01 -6.09
C LEU A 181 12.37 -15.90 -6.59
N LYS A 182 13.54 -15.80 -5.93
CA LYS A 182 14.71 -16.64 -6.23
C LYS A 182 14.41 -18.12 -6.05
N HIS A 183 13.79 -18.51 -4.93
CA HIS A 183 13.53 -19.91 -4.63
C HIS A 183 12.37 -20.46 -5.45
N VAL A 184 11.35 -19.64 -5.74
CA VAL A 184 10.28 -20.02 -6.69
C VAL A 184 10.86 -20.26 -8.09
N ALA A 185 11.76 -19.40 -8.57
CA ALA A 185 12.42 -19.62 -9.86
C ALA A 185 13.34 -20.85 -9.86
N ARG A 186 13.90 -21.24 -8.70
CA ARG A 186 14.68 -22.46 -8.54
C ARG A 186 13.79 -23.71 -8.53
N GLU A 187 12.66 -23.65 -7.83
CA GLU A 187 11.65 -24.71 -7.82
C GLU A 187 11.15 -25.05 -9.23
N ASP A 188 10.93 -24.03 -10.07
CA ASP A 188 10.54 -24.22 -11.48
C ASP A 188 11.57 -24.92 -12.33
N LYS A 189 12.85 -24.70 -12.04
CA LYS A 189 13.94 -25.24 -12.86
C LYS A 189 14.34 -26.64 -12.45
N LEU A 190 14.41 -26.89 -11.16
CA LEU A 190 14.99 -28.11 -10.60
C LEU A 190 13.93 -29.10 -10.12
N GLY A 191 12.73 -28.60 -9.80
CA GLY A 191 11.73 -29.41 -9.10
C GLY A 191 12.18 -29.82 -7.70
N GLY A 192 11.52 -30.84 -7.15
CA GLY A 192 11.91 -31.43 -5.86
C GLY A 192 11.46 -30.68 -4.63
N THR A 193 11.67 -31.30 -3.48
CA THR A 193 11.15 -30.81 -2.19
C THR A 193 12.08 -29.79 -1.49
N GLU A 194 13.36 -29.73 -1.86
CA GLU A 194 14.33 -28.85 -1.20
C GLU A 194 13.98 -27.37 -1.35
N SER A 195 13.64 -26.92 -2.57
CA SER A 195 13.27 -25.53 -2.82
C SER A 195 11.97 -25.19 -2.12
N TRP A 196 11.02 -26.11 -2.09
CA TRP A 196 9.76 -25.96 -1.37
C TRP A 196 9.97 -25.80 0.16
N GLN A 197 10.82 -26.65 0.77
CA GLN A 197 11.15 -26.51 2.20
C GLN A 197 11.78 -25.16 2.54
N LYS A 198 12.67 -24.67 1.67
CA LYS A 198 13.26 -23.32 1.83
C LYS A 198 12.21 -22.23 1.69
N LEU A 199 11.29 -22.35 0.73
CA LEU A 199 10.17 -21.43 0.56
C LEU A 199 9.25 -21.43 1.77
N PHE A 200 8.93 -22.60 2.32
CA PHE A 200 8.17 -22.72 3.56
C PHE A 200 8.84 -21.95 4.71
N THR A 201 10.14 -22.18 4.93
CA THR A 201 10.88 -21.50 6.01
C THR A 201 10.95 -19.99 5.80
N ILE A 202 11.32 -19.53 4.59
CA ILE A 202 11.41 -18.10 4.27
C ILE A 202 10.03 -17.44 4.43
N SER A 203 8.97 -18.08 3.96
CA SER A 203 7.60 -17.57 4.06
C SER A 203 7.13 -17.50 5.52
N THR A 204 7.45 -18.49 6.34
CA THR A 204 7.11 -18.49 7.76
C THR A 204 7.77 -17.31 8.48
N VAL A 205 9.07 -17.11 8.27
CA VAL A 205 9.78 -15.97 8.85
C VAL A 205 9.20 -14.64 8.34
N PHE A 206 8.94 -14.54 7.04
CA PHE A 206 8.35 -13.34 6.45
C PHE A 206 6.98 -13.01 7.05
N VAL A 207 6.09 -13.99 7.21
CA VAL A 207 4.74 -13.78 7.78
C VAL A 207 4.84 -13.17 9.18
N VAL A 208 5.74 -13.67 10.01
CA VAL A 208 5.96 -13.13 11.38
C VAL A 208 6.48 -11.69 11.31
N PHE A 209 7.52 -11.43 10.51
CA PHE A 209 8.06 -10.08 10.33
C PHE A 209 7.02 -9.11 9.75
N TYR A 210 6.27 -9.55 8.76
CA TYR A 210 5.23 -8.74 8.12
C TYR A 210 4.13 -8.35 9.11
N ALA A 211 3.67 -9.26 9.96
CA ALA A 211 2.63 -8.97 10.94
C ALA A 211 3.01 -7.80 11.86
N PHE A 212 4.27 -7.77 12.34
CA PHE A 212 4.75 -6.68 13.17
C PHE A 212 5.02 -5.40 12.38
N THR A 213 5.79 -5.51 11.30
CA THR A 213 6.23 -4.34 10.54
C THR A 213 5.08 -3.65 9.81
N GLN A 214 4.08 -4.40 9.35
CA GLN A 214 2.89 -3.85 8.72
C GLN A 214 2.06 -3.01 9.71
N SER A 215 1.88 -3.48 10.94
CA SER A 215 1.14 -2.72 11.96
C SER A 215 1.85 -1.42 12.31
N VAL A 216 3.18 -1.47 12.49
CA VAL A 216 4.00 -0.27 12.75
C VAL A 216 4.00 0.66 11.53
N ALA A 217 4.10 0.12 10.33
CA ALA A 217 4.03 0.91 9.10
C ALA A 217 2.67 1.62 8.95
N ALA A 218 1.56 0.98 9.32
CA ALA A 218 0.25 1.60 9.32
C ALA A 218 0.16 2.78 10.31
N TRP A 219 0.75 2.63 11.49
CA TRP A 219 0.84 3.71 12.48
C TRP A 219 1.74 4.85 12.01
N ASP A 220 2.89 4.54 11.42
CA ASP A 220 3.83 5.53 10.95
C ASP A 220 3.31 6.28 9.70
N TRP A 221 2.84 5.56 8.70
CA TRP A 221 2.59 6.15 7.39
C TRP A 221 1.18 6.72 7.22
N VAL A 222 0.24 6.27 8.04
CA VAL A 222 -1.17 6.70 7.94
C VAL A 222 -1.65 7.34 9.23
N LEU A 223 -1.52 6.64 10.38
CA LEU A 223 -2.04 7.15 11.63
C LEU A 223 -1.30 8.41 12.12
N SER A 224 0.01 8.51 11.90
CA SER A 224 0.81 9.65 12.37
C SER A 224 0.51 10.96 11.64
N ILE A 225 -0.31 10.94 10.59
CA ILE A 225 -0.83 12.14 9.92
C ILE A 225 -1.68 12.95 10.91
N ASP A 226 -2.53 12.25 11.70
CA ASP A 226 -3.25 12.85 12.83
C ASP A 226 -2.65 12.32 14.15
N THR A 227 -1.74 13.09 14.73
CA THR A 227 -1.00 12.71 15.93
C THR A 227 -1.82 12.71 17.21
N HIS A 228 -2.97 13.37 17.24
CA HIS A 228 -3.87 13.41 18.40
C HIS A 228 -4.75 12.16 18.49
N TRP A 229 -5.07 11.58 17.35
CA TRP A 229 -5.85 10.36 17.30
C TRP A 229 -4.98 9.12 17.49
N PHE A 230 -5.51 8.09 18.14
CA PHE A 230 -4.83 6.80 18.28
C PHE A 230 -5.82 5.65 18.27
N SER A 231 -5.41 4.53 17.68
CA SER A 231 -6.15 3.28 17.69
C SER A 231 -5.20 2.10 17.51
N THR A 232 -5.25 1.14 18.43
CA THR A 232 -4.48 -0.10 18.32
C THR A 232 -4.98 -0.99 17.17
N MET A 233 -6.29 -0.95 16.89
CA MET A 233 -6.92 -1.71 15.80
C MET A 233 -6.64 -1.12 14.42
N PHE A 234 -6.10 0.08 14.34
CA PHE A 234 -5.85 0.74 13.05
C PHE A 234 -4.87 -0.03 12.15
N GLY A 235 -3.86 -0.68 12.74
CA GLY A 235 -2.97 -1.59 11.99
C GLY A 235 -3.74 -2.72 11.30
N TRP A 236 -4.71 -3.32 11.97
CA TRP A 236 -5.58 -4.36 11.41
C TRP A 236 -6.50 -3.82 10.33
N TYR A 237 -7.03 -2.61 10.52
CA TYR A 237 -7.88 -1.94 9.53
C TYR A 237 -7.13 -1.70 8.22
N VAL A 238 -5.92 -1.12 8.30
CA VAL A 238 -5.07 -0.88 7.12
C VAL A 238 -4.66 -2.21 6.47
N PHE A 239 -4.26 -3.21 7.28
CA PHE A 239 -3.97 -4.55 6.77
C PHE A 239 -5.15 -5.13 5.98
N ALA A 240 -6.34 -5.12 6.55
CA ALA A 240 -7.53 -5.67 5.90
C ALA A 240 -7.86 -4.94 4.59
N SER A 241 -7.71 -3.61 4.56
CA SER A 241 -7.89 -2.81 3.36
C SER A 241 -6.92 -3.20 2.23
N TRP A 242 -5.64 -3.28 2.54
CA TRP A 242 -4.62 -3.70 1.56
C TRP A 242 -4.81 -5.14 1.10
N TRP A 243 -5.16 -6.01 2.04
CA TRP A 243 -5.36 -7.44 1.80
C TRP A 243 -6.55 -7.70 0.88
N VAL A 244 -7.72 -7.12 1.16
CA VAL A 244 -8.91 -7.26 0.31
C VAL A 244 -8.64 -6.70 -1.09
N SER A 245 -7.98 -5.56 -1.19
CA SER A 245 -7.61 -4.94 -2.46
C SER A 245 -6.66 -5.82 -3.27
N ALA A 246 -5.68 -6.44 -2.61
CA ALA A 246 -4.76 -7.38 -3.26
C ALA A 246 -5.49 -8.65 -3.74
N LEU A 247 -6.36 -9.23 -2.91
CA LEU A 247 -7.16 -10.39 -3.28
C LEU A 247 -8.07 -10.12 -4.47
N ALA A 248 -8.73 -8.97 -4.48
CA ALA A 248 -9.59 -8.53 -5.59
C ALA A 248 -8.77 -8.35 -6.87
N LEU A 249 -7.61 -7.71 -6.80
CA LEU A 249 -6.72 -7.49 -7.94
C LEU A 249 -6.16 -8.83 -8.47
N ILE A 250 -5.71 -9.73 -7.60
CA ILE A 250 -5.24 -11.07 -7.97
C ILE A 250 -6.35 -11.80 -8.72
N THR A 251 -7.55 -11.84 -8.15
CA THR A 251 -8.71 -12.51 -8.74
C THR A 251 -9.05 -11.93 -10.10
N TYR A 252 -9.10 -10.61 -10.22
CA TYR A 252 -9.40 -9.91 -11.46
C TYR A 252 -8.39 -10.22 -12.56
N ILE A 253 -7.08 -10.17 -12.25
CA ILE A 253 -6.03 -10.51 -13.22
C ILE A 253 -6.13 -11.98 -13.65
N ILE A 254 -6.40 -12.90 -12.74
CA ILE A 254 -6.56 -14.33 -13.06
C ILE A 254 -7.74 -14.55 -14.02
N ILE A 255 -8.87 -13.87 -13.79
CA ILE A 255 -10.04 -13.95 -14.68
C ILE A 255 -9.67 -13.45 -16.07
N ILE A 256 -9.02 -12.27 -16.16
CA ILE A 256 -8.60 -11.71 -17.47
C ILE A 256 -7.64 -12.67 -18.21
N LEU A 257 -6.65 -13.21 -17.49
CA LEU A 257 -5.69 -14.14 -18.10
C LEU A 257 -6.38 -15.40 -18.61
N ARG A 258 -7.30 -15.96 -17.83
CA ARG A 258 -8.08 -17.15 -18.21
C ARG A 258 -8.96 -16.88 -19.43
N ASP A 259 -9.68 -15.76 -19.46
CA ASP A 259 -10.57 -15.39 -20.55
C ASP A 259 -9.80 -15.13 -21.86
N ASN A 260 -8.53 -14.76 -21.77
CA ASN A 260 -7.62 -14.63 -22.92
C ASN A 260 -6.89 -15.94 -23.29
N GLY A 261 -7.28 -17.08 -22.71
CA GLY A 261 -6.73 -18.41 -23.05
C GLY A 261 -5.42 -18.77 -22.34
N TYR A 262 -4.96 -17.94 -21.41
CA TYR A 262 -3.88 -18.26 -20.48
C TYR A 262 -4.44 -18.98 -19.25
N LEU A 263 -3.58 -19.59 -18.45
CA LEU A 263 -3.99 -20.29 -17.21
C LEU A 263 -5.13 -21.29 -17.44
N THR A 264 -5.07 -22.05 -18.53
CA THR A 264 -6.11 -23.03 -18.92
C THR A 264 -6.36 -24.12 -17.88
N PHE A 265 -5.38 -24.36 -17.00
CA PHE A 265 -5.46 -25.28 -15.87
C PHE A 265 -6.24 -24.71 -14.66
N VAL A 266 -6.52 -23.39 -14.62
CA VAL A 266 -7.32 -22.78 -13.55
C VAL A 266 -8.79 -23.11 -13.77
N ASN A 267 -9.32 -24.01 -12.96
CA ASN A 267 -10.70 -24.46 -13.03
C ASN A 267 -11.64 -23.52 -12.22
N HIS A 268 -12.94 -23.81 -12.30
CA HIS A 268 -13.96 -23.04 -11.56
C HIS A 268 -13.79 -23.15 -10.04
N SER A 269 -13.25 -24.23 -9.52
CA SER A 269 -13.01 -24.39 -8.07
C SER A 269 -12.00 -23.37 -7.56
N VAL A 270 -10.90 -23.15 -8.28
CA VAL A 270 -9.89 -22.14 -7.89
C VAL A 270 -10.48 -20.72 -7.88
N LEU A 271 -11.29 -20.37 -8.89
CA LEU A 271 -11.95 -19.07 -8.94
C LEU A 271 -12.99 -18.92 -7.80
N HIS A 272 -13.71 -20.00 -7.49
CA HIS A 272 -14.66 -20.02 -6.39
C HIS A 272 -13.94 -19.85 -5.03
N ASP A 273 -12.79 -20.48 -4.84
CA ASP A 273 -12.00 -20.32 -3.62
C ASP A 273 -11.44 -18.89 -3.49
N LEU A 274 -10.95 -18.29 -4.58
CA LEU A 274 -10.57 -16.87 -4.60
C LEU A 274 -11.77 -15.97 -4.26
N GLY A 275 -12.95 -16.24 -4.81
CA GLY A 275 -14.18 -15.51 -4.50
C GLY A 275 -14.54 -15.58 -3.01
N LYS A 276 -14.37 -16.76 -2.39
CA LYS A 276 -14.57 -16.91 -0.93
C LYS A 276 -13.58 -16.06 -0.13
N TYR A 277 -12.30 -16.01 -0.54
CA TYR A 277 -11.30 -15.14 0.11
C TYR A 277 -11.70 -13.68 0.02
N VAL A 278 -12.06 -13.20 -1.17
CA VAL A 278 -12.50 -11.80 -1.36
C VAL A 278 -13.73 -11.51 -0.49
N PHE A 279 -14.74 -12.38 -0.50
CA PHE A 279 -15.95 -12.22 0.29
C PHE A 279 -15.66 -12.20 1.79
N ALA A 280 -14.95 -13.20 2.30
CA ALA A 280 -14.68 -13.34 3.72
C ALA A 280 -13.88 -12.15 4.29
N PHE A 281 -12.86 -11.71 3.55
CA PHE A 281 -12.04 -10.58 4.00
C PHE A 281 -12.72 -9.22 3.75
N SER A 282 -13.65 -9.10 2.81
CA SER A 282 -14.51 -7.92 2.70
C SER A 282 -15.44 -7.78 3.91
N VAL A 283 -16.03 -8.89 4.38
CA VAL A 283 -16.81 -8.92 5.63
C VAL A 283 -15.93 -8.57 6.82
N PHE A 284 -14.74 -9.14 6.91
CA PHE A 284 -13.78 -8.83 7.99
C PHE A 284 -13.39 -7.34 7.99
N TRP A 285 -13.08 -6.77 6.83
CA TRP A 285 -12.76 -5.35 6.70
C TRP A 285 -13.92 -4.46 7.16
N THR A 286 -15.14 -4.76 6.72
CA THR A 286 -16.34 -4.03 7.13
C THR A 286 -16.60 -4.15 8.63
N TYR A 287 -16.30 -5.30 9.23
CA TYR A 287 -16.47 -5.54 10.67
C TYR A 287 -15.53 -4.70 11.53
N ILE A 288 -14.28 -4.49 11.06
CA ILE A 288 -13.29 -3.71 11.82
C ILE A 288 -13.43 -2.19 11.58
N TRP A 289 -14.12 -1.78 10.53
CA TRP A 289 -14.36 -0.37 10.24
C TRP A 289 -15.45 0.19 11.13
#